data_5cfcf4f8fe80103b38fcc53706b4b3d1
#
_entry.id   5cfcf4f8fe80103b38fcc53706b4b3d1
#
_cell.length_a   1.000
_cell.length_b   1.000
_cell.length_c   1.000
_cell.angle_alpha   90.00
_cell.angle_beta   90.00
_cell.angle_gamma   90.00
#
_symmetry.space_group_name_H-M   'P 1'
#
loop_
_entity.id
_entity.type
_entity.pdbx_description
1 polymer ?
#
loop_
_entity_poly.entity_id
_entity_poly.type
_entity_poly.pdbx_seq_one_letter_code
_entity_poly.pdbx_strand_id
1 'polypeptide(L)'
;MNQKIIKLCKKIKLVITDVDGVLTDGGMYYSDKGEIMKKFNTKDGMGVELLLKNNIKTVLMTKENSIIVKKRGKKMNVAATYVNIKNKEQELEKICKIFDVKKNEIAYIGDDLNDYNIITLVGFSVTPANGINQLKEIANFISKINGGDGVFREVADMILFAKNIKTNL
;
A
#
# COMPACT_ATOMS: atom_id res chain seq x y z
N MET A 1 13.63 8.29 -11.61
CA MET A 1 13.02 6.93 -11.69
C MET A 1 13.57 6.24 -12.93
N ASN A 2 14.04 4.99 -12.83
CA ASN A 2 14.61 4.27 -13.97
C ASN A 2 13.50 3.74 -14.92
N GLN A 3 13.87 3.41 -16.17
CA GLN A 3 12.93 2.99 -17.21
C GLN A 3 12.16 1.70 -16.87
N LYS A 4 12.78 0.78 -16.10
CA LYS A 4 12.13 -0.47 -15.65
C LYS A 4 10.94 -0.13 -14.72
N ILE A 5 11.15 0.73 -13.72
CA ILE A 5 10.11 1.16 -12.77
C ILE A 5 8.98 1.91 -13.48
N ILE A 6 9.32 2.81 -14.43
CA ILE A 6 8.31 3.51 -15.23
C ILE A 6 7.40 2.51 -15.97
N LYS A 7 7.98 1.48 -16.59
CA LYS A 7 7.20 0.44 -17.30
C LYS A 7 6.26 -0.34 -16.37
N LEU A 8 6.70 -0.63 -15.14
CA LEU A 8 5.87 -1.29 -14.14
C LEU A 8 4.72 -0.37 -13.69
N CYS A 9 5.03 0.84 -13.27
CA CYS A 9 4.04 1.83 -12.81
C CYS A 9 2.97 2.14 -13.86
N LYS A 10 3.31 2.20 -15.15
CA LYS A 10 2.34 2.44 -16.24
C LYS A 10 1.21 1.43 -16.28
N LYS A 11 1.43 0.18 -15.87
CA LYS A 11 0.45 -0.91 -15.92
C LYS A 11 -0.52 -0.88 -14.74
N ILE A 12 -0.21 -0.17 -13.66
CA ILE A 12 -0.93 -0.27 -12.40
C ILE A 12 -2.34 0.31 -12.52
N LYS A 13 -3.33 -0.47 -12.06
CA LYS A 13 -4.75 -0.12 -11.98
C LYS A 13 -5.29 -0.20 -10.55
N LEU A 14 -4.59 -0.90 -9.66
CA LEU A 14 -4.96 -1.08 -8.26
C LEU A 14 -3.69 -0.96 -7.39
N VAL A 15 -3.80 -0.26 -6.26
CA VAL A 15 -2.76 -0.24 -5.23
C VAL A 15 -3.29 -0.94 -3.99
N ILE A 16 -2.58 -1.96 -3.52
CA ILE A 16 -2.81 -2.61 -2.24
C ILE A 16 -1.68 -2.21 -1.31
N THR A 17 -1.98 -1.89 -0.08
CA THR A 17 -0.97 -1.54 0.92
C THR A 17 -1.22 -2.25 2.23
N ASP A 18 -0.14 -2.68 2.88
CA ASP A 18 -0.17 -2.95 4.31
C ASP A 18 -0.40 -1.65 5.08
N VAL A 19 -0.65 -1.77 6.36
CA VAL A 19 -0.98 -0.64 7.24
C VAL A 19 0.13 -0.39 8.25
N ASP A 20 0.43 -1.38 9.06
CA ASP A 20 1.39 -1.24 10.16
C ASP A 20 2.81 -1.36 9.61
N GLY A 21 3.62 -0.31 9.79
CA GLY A 21 4.95 -0.20 9.17
C GLY A 21 4.97 0.37 7.75
N VAL A 22 3.79 0.61 7.12
CA VAL A 22 3.67 1.29 5.82
C VAL A 22 2.91 2.61 5.93
N LEU A 23 1.60 2.57 6.26
CA LEU A 23 0.78 3.77 6.49
C LEU A 23 1.00 4.35 7.88
N THR A 24 1.52 3.56 8.81
CA THR A 24 1.97 3.95 10.14
C THR A 24 3.47 3.71 10.28
N ASP A 25 4.06 4.23 11.34
CA ASP A 25 5.46 4.00 11.71
C ASP A 25 5.72 2.62 12.36
N GLY A 26 4.67 1.76 12.44
CA GLY A 26 4.72 0.46 13.13
C GLY A 26 4.63 0.55 14.65
N GLY A 27 4.58 1.76 15.21
CA GLY A 27 4.41 1.96 16.66
C GLY A 27 3.01 1.55 17.11
N MET A 28 2.94 0.81 18.20
CA MET A 28 1.70 0.32 18.78
C MET A 28 1.44 1.00 20.13
N TYR A 29 0.29 1.67 20.24
CA TYR A 29 -0.12 2.39 21.44
C TYR A 29 -1.22 1.61 22.14
N TYR A 30 -0.89 1.04 23.30
CA TYR A 30 -1.77 0.15 24.05
C TYR A 30 -2.13 0.69 25.44
N SER A 31 -3.32 0.35 25.91
CA SER A 31 -3.75 0.40 27.29
C SER A 31 -4.12 -1.01 27.76
N ASP A 32 -4.57 -1.12 29.00
CA ASP A 32 -5.19 -2.33 29.56
C ASP A 32 -6.44 -2.82 28.78
N LYS A 33 -7.03 -1.93 27.96
CA LYS A 33 -8.20 -2.22 27.10
C LYS A 33 -7.83 -2.57 25.66
N GLY A 34 -6.55 -2.64 25.32
CA GLY A 34 -6.04 -2.94 23.98
C GLY A 34 -5.51 -1.73 23.23
N GLU A 35 -5.51 -1.81 21.90
CA GLU A 35 -5.02 -0.74 21.02
C GLU A 35 -5.85 0.55 21.16
N ILE A 36 -5.19 1.67 21.44
CA ILE A 36 -5.85 2.97 21.65
C ILE A 36 -5.70 3.94 20.49
N MET A 37 -4.59 3.90 19.76
CA MET A 37 -4.39 4.77 18.59
C MET A 37 -3.30 4.26 17.67
N LYS A 38 -3.32 4.78 16.42
CA LYS A 38 -2.27 4.64 15.41
C LYS A 38 -1.95 6.02 14.82
N LYS A 39 -0.67 6.27 14.55
CA LYS A 39 -0.21 7.49 13.89
C LYS A 39 -0.21 7.27 12.37
N PHE A 40 -1.06 8.00 11.65
CA PHE A 40 -1.11 8.03 10.19
C PHE A 40 -0.59 9.34 9.62
N ASN A 41 -0.04 9.30 8.40
CA ASN A 41 0.37 10.49 7.69
C ASN A 41 -0.76 11.05 6.80
N THR A 42 -0.91 12.37 6.78
CA THR A 42 -1.92 13.04 5.95
C THR A 42 -1.58 12.97 4.46
N LYS A 43 -0.29 12.93 4.11
CA LYS A 43 0.19 12.84 2.72
C LYS A 43 -0.31 11.57 2.02
N ASP A 44 -0.40 10.44 2.75
CA ASP A 44 -0.89 9.18 2.21
C ASP A 44 -2.39 9.27 1.86
N GLY A 45 -3.18 9.97 2.68
CA GLY A 45 -4.58 10.25 2.36
C GLY A 45 -4.74 11.05 1.06
N MET A 46 -3.89 12.05 0.83
CA MET A 46 -3.85 12.79 -0.42
C MET A 46 -3.41 11.89 -1.60
N GLY A 47 -2.45 10.98 -1.38
CA GLY A 47 -2.05 9.99 -2.38
C GLY A 47 -3.22 9.11 -2.83
N VAL A 48 -4.04 8.62 -1.90
CA VAL A 48 -5.26 7.85 -2.20
C VAL A 48 -6.24 8.67 -3.03
N GLU A 49 -6.48 9.92 -2.64
CA GLU A 49 -7.39 10.82 -3.35
C GLU A 49 -6.93 11.07 -4.80
N LEU A 50 -5.65 11.35 -5.01
CA LEU A 50 -5.06 11.58 -6.33
C LEU A 50 -5.17 10.34 -7.24
N LEU A 51 -4.90 9.15 -6.69
CA LEU A 51 -5.08 7.90 -7.42
C LEU A 51 -6.54 7.68 -7.80
N LEU A 52 -7.48 7.88 -6.85
CA LEU A 52 -8.91 7.71 -7.08
C LEU A 52 -9.45 8.65 -8.16
N LYS A 53 -9.05 9.93 -8.16
CA LYS A 53 -9.38 10.91 -9.23
C LYS A 53 -8.92 10.45 -10.63
N ASN A 54 -7.97 9.53 -10.68
CA ASN A 54 -7.43 8.98 -11.92
C ASN A 54 -7.81 7.50 -12.13
N ASN A 55 -8.94 7.07 -11.55
CA ASN A 55 -9.51 5.73 -11.68
C ASN A 55 -8.58 4.60 -11.19
N ILE A 56 -7.63 4.89 -10.30
CA ILE A 56 -6.77 3.91 -9.66
C ILE A 56 -7.25 3.75 -8.22
N LYS A 57 -7.82 2.58 -7.93
CA LYS A 57 -8.37 2.29 -6.61
C LYS A 57 -7.27 1.90 -5.62
N THR A 58 -7.55 2.10 -4.33
CA THR A 58 -6.67 1.68 -3.23
C THR A 58 -7.39 0.69 -2.34
N VAL A 59 -6.67 -0.33 -1.88
CA VAL A 59 -7.13 -1.34 -0.92
C VAL A 59 -6.16 -1.36 0.26
N LEU A 60 -6.68 -1.34 1.48
CA LEU A 60 -5.90 -1.61 2.69
C LEU A 60 -6.01 -3.09 3.04
N MET A 61 -4.88 -3.72 3.40
CA MET A 61 -4.84 -5.12 3.78
C MET A 61 -3.87 -5.31 4.96
N THR A 62 -4.40 -5.59 6.14
CA THR A 62 -3.60 -5.78 7.37
C THR A 62 -3.89 -7.11 8.05
N LYS A 63 -2.89 -7.66 8.71
CA LYS A 63 -3.01 -8.82 9.61
C LYS A 63 -3.80 -8.46 10.88
N GLU A 64 -3.71 -7.21 11.33
CA GLU A 64 -4.36 -6.75 12.54
C GLU A 64 -5.89 -6.62 12.39
N ASN A 65 -6.64 -6.94 13.46
CA ASN A 65 -8.08 -6.71 13.51
C ASN A 65 -8.38 -5.36 14.17
N SER A 66 -8.12 -4.27 13.45
CA SER A 66 -8.18 -2.92 14.00
C SER A 66 -9.40 -2.13 13.48
N ILE A 67 -10.23 -1.64 14.42
CA ILE A 67 -11.33 -0.71 14.13
C ILE A 67 -10.76 0.64 13.66
N ILE A 68 -9.58 1.03 14.17
CA ILE A 68 -8.91 2.29 13.80
C ILE A 68 -8.59 2.27 12.30
N VAL A 69 -8.07 1.13 11.80
CA VAL A 69 -7.77 0.93 10.38
C VAL A 69 -9.03 1.02 9.52
N LYS A 70 -10.13 0.40 9.94
CA LYS A 70 -11.43 0.50 9.23
C LYS A 70 -11.93 1.95 9.14
N LYS A 71 -11.85 2.70 10.26
CA LYS A 71 -12.22 4.13 10.29
C LYS A 71 -11.30 4.97 9.40
N ARG A 72 -9.99 4.70 9.42
CA ARG A 72 -9.02 5.39 8.56
C ARG A 72 -9.28 5.12 7.09
N GLY A 73 -9.49 3.86 6.70
CA GLY A 73 -9.83 3.47 5.33
C GLY A 73 -11.08 4.18 4.82
N LYS A 74 -12.15 4.22 5.63
CA LYS A 74 -13.38 4.98 5.31
C LYS A 74 -13.09 6.47 5.10
N LYS A 75 -12.32 7.11 6.00
CA LYS A 75 -11.95 8.53 5.89
C LYS A 75 -11.12 8.81 4.64
N MET A 76 -10.25 7.92 4.22
CA MET A 76 -9.42 8.04 3.02
C MET A 76 -10.19 7.70 1.73
N ASN A 77 -11.43 7.21 1.84
CA ASN A 77 -12.23 6.75 0.70
C ASN A 77 -11.55 5.64 -0.12
N VAL A 78 -10.91 4.68 0.57
CA VAL A 78 -10.34 3.51 -0.10
C VAL A 78 -11.45 2.57 -0.58
N ALA A 79 -11.19 1.80 -1.63
CA ALA A 79 -12.18 0.93 -2.25
C ALA A 79 -12.55 -0.27 -1.37
N ALA A 80 -11.61 -0.77 -0.56
CA ALA A 80 -11.86 -1.82 0.43
C ALA A 80 -10.81 -1.79 1.56
N THR A 81 -11.20 -2.33 2.72
CA THR A 81 -10.30 -2.52 3.88
C THR A 81 -10.45 -3.94 4.39
N TYR A 82 -9.42 -4.74 4.19
CA TYR A 82 -9.32 -6.11 4.67
C TYR A 82 -8.49 -6.11 5.96
N VAL A 83 -9.10 -6.55 7.05
CA VAL A 83 -8.45 -6.70 8.38
C VAL A 83 -8.46 -8.17 8.79
N ASN A 84 -7.58 -8.55 9.73
CA ASN A 84 -7.43 -9.93 10.20
C ASN A 84 -7.02 -10.92 9.09
N ILE A 85 -6.20 -10.46 8.12
CA ILE A 85 -5.74 -11.28 7.00
C ILE A 85 -4.40 -11.90 7.34
N LYS A 86 -4.41 -13.19 7.65
CA LYS A 86 -3.20 -13.95 8.03
C LYS A 86 -2.34 -14.28 6.81
N ASN A 87 -2.97 -14.66 5.69
CA ASN A 87 -2.30 -15.07 4.45
C ASN A 87 -2.74 -14.13 3.33
N LYS A 88 -2.00 -13.05 3.13
CA LYS A 88 -2.37 -11.96 2.21
C LYS A 88 -2.41 -12.42 0.74
N GLU A 89 -1.53 -13.33 0.36
CA GLU A 89 -1.47 -13.89 -0.99
C GLU A 89 -2.72 -14.69 -1.37
N GLN A 90 -3.43 -15.28 -0.41
CA GLN A 90 -4.65 -16.05 -0.67
C GLN A 90 -5.85 -15.14 -1.03
N GLU A 91 -5.83 -13.89 -0.56
CA GLU A 91 -6.87 -12.92 -0.91
C GLU A 91 -6.67 -12.31 -2.31
N LEU A 92 -5.46 -12.42 -2.87
CA LEU A 92 -5.10 -11.75 -4.12
C LEU A 92 -6.00 -12.16 -5.31
N GLU A 93 -6.32 -13.45 -5.44
CA GLU A 93 -7.21 -13.95 -6.50
C GLU A 93 -8.63 -13.38 -6.40
N LYS A 94 -9.16 -13.28 -5.17
CA LYS A 94 -10.49 -12.69 -4.95
C LYS A 94 -10.48 -11.20 -5.28
N ILE A 95 -9.41 -10.49 -4.87
CA ILE A 95 -9.25 -9.06 -5.16
C ILE A 95 -9.15 -8.84 -6.67
N CYS A 96 -8.37 -9.66 -7.39
CA CYS A 96 -8.28 -9.58 -8.85
C CYS A 96 -9.66 -9.68 -9.52
N LYS A 97 -10.50 -10.63 -9.06
CA LYS A 97 -11.86 -10.81 -9.58
C LYS A 97 -12.78 -9.63 -9.24
N ILE A 98 -12.76 -9.15 -7.98
CA ILE A 98 -13.63 -8.05 -7.51
C ILE A 98 -13.32 -6.75 -8.26
N PHE A 99 -12.06 -6.46 -8.51
CA PHE A 99 -11.61 -5.21 -9.11
C PHE A 99 -11.36 -5.29 -10.62
N ASP A 100 -11.55 -6.46 -11.22
CA ASP A 100 -11.29 -6.75 -12.64
C ASP A 100 -9.88 -6.32 -13.07
N VAL A 101 -8.88 -6.80 -12.32
CA VAL A 101 -7.46 -6.53 -12.57
C VAL A 101 -6.64 -7.81 -12.56
N LYS A 102 -5.54 -7.82 -13.31
CA LYS A 102 -4.54 -8.89 -13.28
C LYS A 102 -3.52 -8.62 -12.19
N LYS A 103 -2.85 -9.65 -11.66
CA LYS A 103 -1.78 -9.50 -10.66
C LYS A 103 -0.70 -8.52 -11.11
N ASN A 104 -0.32 -8.53 -12.38
CA ASN A 104 0.68 -7.63 -12.94
C ASN A 104 0.22 -6.18 -13.14
N GLU A 105 -1.05 -5.87 -12.84
CA GLU A 105 -1.64 -4.54 -12.82
C GLU A 105 -1.82 -4.01 -11.38
N ILE A 106 -1.34 -4.76 -10.37
CA ILE A 106 -1.40 -4.40 -8.96
C ILE A 106 -0.04 -3.90 -8.49
N ALA A 107 -0.02 -2.78 -7.77
CA ALA A 107 1.08 -2.38 -6.91
C ALA A 107 0.80 -2.86 -5.48
N TYR A 108 1.83 -3.36 -4.79
CA TYR A 108 1.77 -3.73 -3.39
C TYR A 108 2.87 -3.05 -2.59
N ILE A 109 2.53 -2.51 -1.41
CA ILE A 109 3.48 -1.91 -0.48
C ILE A 109 3.43 -2.71 0.81
N GLY A 110 4.56 -3.25 1.25
CA GLY A 110 4.69 -4.04 2.47
C GLY A 110 6.05 -3.87 3.12
N ASP A 111 6.17 -4.17 4.40
CA ASP A 111 7.36 -3.91 5.19
C ASP A 111 7.92 -5.12 5.93
N ASP A 112 7.12 -6.19 6.17
CA ASP A 112 7.54 -7.31 7.02
C ASP A 112 7.21 -8.67 6.38
N LEU A 113 7.61 -9.77 7.04
CA LEU A 113 7.51 -11.15 6.56
C LEU A 113 6.11 -11.60 6.13
N ASN A 114 5.06 -11.05 6.74
CA ASN A 114 3.67 -11.31 6.35
C ASN A 114 3.33 -10.79 4.95
N ASP A 115 4.19 -9.97 4.34
CA ASP A 115 4.07 -9.44 2.99
C ASP A 115 4.92 -10.21 1.97
N TYR A 116 5.81 -11.09 2.44
CA TYR A 116 6.81 -11.74 1.58
C TYR A 116 6.18 -12.45 0.37
N ASN A 117 5.15 -13.24 0.59
CA ASN A 117 4.53 -14.01 -0.48
C ASN A 117 3.79 -13.11 -1.48
N ILE A 118 2.96 -12.19 -1.00
CA ILE A 118 2.17 -11.32 -1.90
C ILE A 118 3.05 -10.38 -2.73
N ILE A 119 4.17 -9.91 -2.17
CA ILE A 119 5.09 -8.97 -2.85
C ILE A 119 5.74 -9.59 -4.10
N THR A 120 5.90 -10.92 -4.13
CA THR A 120 6.45 -11.65 -5.27
C THR A 120 5.44 -11.89 -6.41
N LEU A 121 4.14 -11.74 -6.14
CA LEU A 121 3.06 -12.09 -7.06
C LEU A 121 2.51 -10.91 -7.84
N VAL A 122 2.80 -9.69 -7.40
CA VAL A 122 2.24 -8.47 -7.99
C VAL A 122 3.14 -7.85 -9.07
N GLY A 123 2.58 -6.94 -9.86
CA GLY A 123 3.30 -6.28 -10.96
C GLY A 123 4.32 -5.24 -10.52
N PHE A 124 4.07 -4.55 -9.42
CA PHE A 124 4.98 -3.56 -8.85
C PHE A 124 5.00 -3.66 -7.33
N SER A 125 6.11 -4.08 -6.78
CA SER A 125 6.30 -4.27 -5.34
C SER A 125 7.23 -3.22 -4.76
N VAL A 126 6.86 -2.70 -3.58
CA VAL A 126 7.57 -1.64 -2.87
C VAL A 126 7.73 -2.01 -1.41
N THR A 127 8.88 -1.67 -0.84
CA THR A 127 9.09 -1.70 0.61
C THR A 127 9.61 -0.35 1.11
N PRO A 128 9.21 0.12 2.32
CA PRO A 128 9.74 1.32 2.94
C PRO A 128 11.24 1.24 3.22
N ALA A 129 11.89 2.38 3.49
CA ALA A 129 13.30 2.43 3.83
C ALA A 129 13.64 1.60 5.09
N ASN A 130 12.74 1.56 6.06
CA ASN A 130 12.84 0.77 7.29
C ASN A 130 12.19 -0.62 7.20
N GLY A 131 11.73 -1.06 6.01
CA GLY A 131 11.27 -2.43 5.81
C GLY A 131 12.41 -3.44 6.02
N ILE A 132 12.05 -4.70 6.30
CA ILE A 132 13.04 -5.75 6.57
C ILE A 132 13.91 -6.09 5.35
N ASN A 133 15.11 -6.58 5.58
CA ASN A 133 16.07 -6.88 4.51
C ASN A 133 15.55 -7.91 3.51
N GLN A 134 14.82 -8.91 3.98
CA GLN A 134 14.24 -9.95 3.13
C GLN A 134 13.30 -9.39 2.06
N LEU A 135 12.52 -8.35 2.41
CA LEU A 135 11.66 -7.68 1.41
C LEU A 135 12.46 -6.77 0.48
N LYS A 136 13.52 -6.12 1.00
CA LYS A 136 14.40 -5.28 0.18
C LYS A 136 15.10 -6.06 -0.92
N GLU A 137 15.40 -7.33 -0.70
CA GLU A 137 16.04 -8.20 -1.68
C GLU A 137 15.13 -8.56 -2.87
N ILE A 138 13.81 -8.61 -2.65
CA ILE A 138 12.84 -9.07 -3.64
C ILE A 138 11.93 -7.97 -4.21
N ALA A 139 11.80 -6.83 -3.53
CA ALA A 139 10.96 -5.72 -3.98
C ALA A 139 11.50 -5.08 -5.27
N ASN A 140 10.60 -4.64 -6.15
CA ASN A 140 10.98 -3.90 -7.35
C ASN A 140 11.56 -2.52 -7.02
N PHE A 141 11.10 -1.92 -5.92
CA PHE A 141 11.54 -0.61 -5.48
C PHE A 141 11.64 -0.53 -3.95
N ILE A 142 12.76 -0.02 -3.49
CA ILE A 142 12.99 0.31 -2.08
C ILE A 142 12.83 1.83 -1.96
N SER A 143 11.84 2.27 -1.18
CA SER A 143 11.62 3.69 -0.89
C SER A 143 12.78 4.27 -0.08
N LYS A 144 13.00 5.57 -0.21
CA LYS A 144 13.86 6.33 0.69
C LYS A 144 13.09 6.87 1.90
N ILE A 145 11.77 6.70 1.92
CA ILE A 145 10.86 7.17 2.94
C ILE A 145 10.53 5.99 3.86
N ASN A 146 10.56 6.22 5.17
CA ASN A 146 10.14 5.23 6.15
C ASN A 146 8.61 5.06 6.15
N GLY A 147 8.16 3.90 6.63
CA GLY A 147 6.75 3.71 6.95
C GLY A 147 6.24 4.80 7.90
N GLY A 148 5.00 5.25 7.68
CA GLY A 148 4.38 6.33 8.44
C GLY A 148 4.79 7.75 8.02
N ASP A 149 5.79 7.91 7.16
CA ASP A 149 6.30 9.23 6.74
C ASP A 149 5.83 9.65 5.34
N GLY A 150 4.92 8.86 4.72
CA GLY A 150 4.36 9.18 3.41
C GLY A 150 4.88 8.29 2.28
N VAL A 151 5.30 7.07 2.57
CA VAL A 151 5.76 6.12 1.54
C VAL A 151 4.67 5.77 0.54
N PHE A 152 3.41 5.64 0.99
CA PHE A 152 2.29 5.43 0.08
C PHE A 152 2.12 6.60 -0.90
N ARG A 153 2.28 7.84 -0.41
CA ARG A 153 2.24 9.04 -1.25
C ARG A 153 3.35 9.03 -2.30
N GLU A 154 4.56 8.62 -1.98
CA GLU A 154 5.65 8.48 -2.95
C GLU A 154 5.24 7.51 -4.08
N VAL A 155 4.70 6.35 -3.72
CA VAL A 155 4.25 5.35 -4.70
C VAL A 155 3.12 5.88 -5.58
N ALA A 156 2.16 6.59 -5.00
CA ALA A 156 1.08 7.24 -5.75
C ALA A 156 1.63 8.24 -6.79
N ASP A 157 2.55 9.10 -6.38
CA ASP A 157 3.18 10.07 -7.26
C ASP A 157 3.99 9.39 -8.38
N MET A 158 4.71 8.29 -8.07
CA MET A 158 5.44 7.50 -9.07
C MET A 158 4.51 6.91 -10.14
N ILE A 159 3.37 6.36 -9.74
CA ILE A 159 2.38 5.78 -10.65
C ILE A 159 1.78 6.87 -11.54
N LEU A 160 1.37 8.00 -10.97
CA LEU A 160 0.78 9.12 -11.71
C LEU A 160 1.79 9.73 -12.69
N PHE A 161 3.03 9.95 -12.26
CA PHE A 161 4.11 10.42 -13.12
C PHE A 161 4.34 9.46 -14.30
N ALA A 162 4.43 8.16 -14.05
CA ALA A 162 4.66 7.17 -15.11
C ALA A 162 3.53 7.15 -16.15
N LYS A 163 2.31 7.46 -15.73
CA LYS A 163 1.12 7.56 -16.62
C LYS A 163 0.99 8.93 -17.31
N ASN A 164 1.96 9.84 -17.14
CA ASN A 164 1.93 11.22 -17.63
C ASN A 164 0.70 12.03 -17.12
N ILE A 165 0.22 11.71 -15.93
CA ILE A 165 -0.88 12.41 -15.28
C ILE A 165 -0.30 13.63 -14.55
N LYS A 166 -0.68 14.82 -14.98
CA LYS A 166 -0.33 16.05 -14.25
C LYS A 166 -1.19 16.14 -13.01
N THR A 167 -0.55 16.17 -11.85
CA THR A 167 -1.21 16.41 -10.55
C THR A 167 -1.39 17.92 -10.31
N ASN A 168 -2.00 18.61 -11.29
CA ASN A 168 -2.39 20.00 -11.05
C ASN A 168 -3.57 19.98 -10.07
N LEU A 169 -3.33 20.46 -8.86
CA LEU A 169 -4.34 20.81 -7.87
C LEU A 169 -5.04 22.10 -8.29
#